data_d0d01d1ffd8cb5c5c18fa7eda3c9ed93
#
_entry.id   d0d01d1ffd8cb5c5c18fa7eda3c9ed93
#
_cell.length_a   1.000
_cell.length_b   1.000
_cell.length_c   1.000
_cell.angle_alpha   90.00
_cell.angle_beta   90.00
_cell.angle_gamma   90.00
#
_symmetry.space_group_name_H-M   'P 1'
#
loop_
_entity.id
_entity.type
_entity.pdbx_description
1 polymer ?
#
loop_
_entity_poly.entity_id
_entity_poly.type
_entity_poly.pdbx_seq_one_letter_code
_entity_poly.pdbx_strand_id
1 'polypeptide(L)'
;MEQTRTGKASGAGNGRVIMHLDMDAFFVNVELLENPALRGEPIIVAPLGPRSVVCSASYEARAHGVRSGMPLSRARNLSPNATVLPLRGDYRHYSRAVMAILNDLSPYVEQVSVDEAFVDLTGAYLHGQDPVALAQRARDRIAQELSLPSSAGVAPNKLLAKMASTGSKPNGLWVIPPERVQEFLDPRKVSDLWGVGAKSTEQLSRYGIHTIAQMRSMSLDWLKERFGAAQGEHLWAMARGIDERPVITEREEKSMGGEHTFETDTTDAQEVSAAIRELSLKLGKRLRSVGKLAGGLSLKIRYSTFETHTRAIALNVPVDSGMQIASLALEALRVDEIVVGQTVPRALRLIGVRAEKLARAEDGVQQTLFDSIQSGVNPRSAQTASATASTQRGSGGAGKSFGNGVRSGSGARSGSGARLVKSGRWSEVEHVMDAIHRRYSSESLKPASGVVAPEQKVEERVEQKAEQKVEEGN
;
A
#
# COMPACT_ATOMS: atom_id res chain seq x y z
N MET A 1 -35.82 -0.84 12.39
CA MET A 1 -36.44 -2.09 11.85
C MET A 1 -35.35 -3.11 11.70
N GLU A 2 -35.29 -4.02 12.64
CA GLU A 2 -34.30 -5.09 12.80
C GLU A 2 -34.56 -6.18 11.76
N GLN A 3 -33.74 -6.26 10.71
CA GLN A 3 -33.83 -7.34 9.73
C GLN A 3 -32.86 -8.47 10.09
N THR A 4 -33.19 -9.21 11.14
CA THR A 4 -32.55 -10.49 11.42
C THR A 4 -33.21 -11.56 10.51
N ARG A 5 -32.65 -11.77 9.30
CA ARG A 5 -33.05 -12.88 8.44
C ARG A 5 -32.18 -14.08 8.72
N THR A 6 -32.57 -14.86 9.73
CA THR A 6 -31.96 -16.15 10.05
C THR A 6 -32.53 -17.24 9.13
N GLY A 7 -31.79 -17.58 8.07
CA GLY A 7 -32.00 -18.81 7.31
C GLY A 7 -31.00 -19.87 7.77
N LYS A 8 -31.49 -21.04 8.21
CA LYS A 8 -30.64 -22.21 8.48
C LYS A 8 -29.91 -22.62 7.20
N ALA A 9 -28.59 -22.67 7.23
CA ALA A 9 -27.78 -23.20 6.15
C ALA A 9 -27.92 -24.71 6.07
N SER A 10 -28.77 -25.21 5.18
CA SER A 10 -28.86 -26.63 4.81
C SER A 10 -28.65 -26.75 3.31
N GLY A 11 -27.47 -27.22 2.88
CA GLY A 11 -27.21 -27.46 1.47
C GLY A 11 -25.76 -27.91 1.23
N ALA A 12 -25.58 -29.14 0.83
CA ALA A 12 -24.31 -29.75 0.44
C ALA A 12 -23.84 -29.22 -0.91
N GLY A 13 -23.13 -28.09 -0.89
CA GLY A 13 -22.32 -27.60 -1.98
C GLY A 13 -20.92 -27.35 -1.44
N ASN A 14 -19.89 -27.63 -2.19
CA ASN A 14 -18.46 -27.57 -1.89
C ASN A 14 -18.08 -26.66 -0.70
N GLY A 15 -18.42 -27.08 0.47
CA GLY A 15 -18.46 -26.58 1.84
C GLY A 15 -17.66 -25.35 2.29
N ARG A 16 -17.22 -24.45 1.39
CA ARG A 16 -16.52 -23.22 1.81
C ARG A 16 -17.47 -22.23 2.45
N VAL A 17 -17.05 -21.70 3.59
CA VAL A 17 -17.76 -20.64 4.32
C VAL A 17 -16.79 -19.52 4.65
N ILE A 18 -16.95 -18.40 3.99
CA ILE A 18 -16.09 -17.23 4.14
C ILE A 18 -16.87 -16.10 4.81
N MET A 19 -16.30 -15.53 5.88
CA MET A 19 -16.77 -14.31 6.48
C MET A 19 -15.92 -13.14 5.98
N HIS A 20 -16.55 -12.02 5.65
CA HIS A 20 -15.91 -10.71 5.53
C HIS A 20 -16.42 -9.82 6.66
N LEU A 21 -15.50 -9.25 7.44
CA LEU A 21 -15.80 -8.28 8.48
C LEU A 21 -15.20 -6.94 8.08
N ASP A 22 -15.95 -5.84 8.30
CA ASP A 22 -15.58 -4.47 7.95
C ASP A 22 -16.08 -3.53 9.05
N MET A 23 -15.17 -2.72 9.59
CA MET A 23 -15.49 -1.77 10.65
C MET A 23 -16.32 -0.61 10.08
N ASP A 24 -17.39 -0.24 10.74
CA ASP A 24 -18.26 0.83 10.28
C ASP A 24 -17.62 2.20 10.52
N ALA A 25 -17.46 2.99 9.46
CA ALA A 25 -16.88 4.33 9.50
C ALA A 25 -15.65 4.40 10.45
N PHE A 26 -14.71 3.47 10.30
CA PHE A 26 -13.67 3.12 11.27
C PHE A 26 -12.99 4.33 11.91
N PHE A 27 -12.39 5.23 11.11
CA PHE A 27 -11.69 6.39 11.66
C PHE A 27 -12.63 7.33 12.42
N VAL A 28 -13.87 7.51 11.95
CA VAL A 28 -14.86 8.30 12.68
C VAL A 28 -15.17 7.68 14.03
N ASN A 29 -15.45 6.37 14.08
CA ASN A 29 -15.81 5.72 15.33
C ASN A 29 -14.66 5.66 16.33
N VAL A 30 -13.41 5.56 15.87
CA VAL A 30 -12.24 5.68 16.75
C VAL A 30 -12.12 7.10 17.32
N GLU A 31 -12.27 8.17 16.51
CA GLU A 31 -12.26 9.54 17.03
C GLU A 31 -13.43 9.81 18.00
N LEU A 32 -14.58 9.15 17.80
CA LEU A 32 -15.75 9.27 18.68
C LEU A 32 -15.58 8.58 20.04
N LEU A 33 -14.58 7.72 20.24
CA LEU A 33 -14.26 7.16 21.55
C LEU A 33 -13.75 8.25 22.49
N GLU A 34 -12.97 9.20 21.96
CA GLU A 34 -12.47 10.36 22.71
C GLU A 34 -13.45 11.54 22.68
N ASN A 35 -14.39 11.57 21.70
CA ASN A 35 -15.34 12.66 21.51
C ASN A 35 -16.80 12.14 21.49
N PRO A 36 -17.28 11.48 22.55
CA PRO A 36 -18.60 10.80 22.53
C PRO A 36 -19.80 11.76 22.38
N ALA A 37 -19.64 13.02 22.72
CA ALA A 37 -20.68 14.04 22.56
C ALA A 37 -21.02 14.33 21.09
N LEU A 38 -20.14 13.98 20.15
CA LEU A 38 -20.36 14.17 18.71
C LEU A 38 -21.09 13.00 18.03
N ARG A 39 -21.52 11.99 18.79
CA ARG A 39 -22.27 10.85 18.23
C ARG A 39 -23.61 11.32 17.66
N GLY A 40 -23.91 10.85 16.43
CA GLY A 40 -25.13 11.25 15.70
C GLY A 40 -24.98 12.53 14.88
N GLU A 41 -23.85 13.22 14.99
CA GLU A 41 -23.57 14.43 14.20
C GLU A 41 -22.86 14.09 12.87
N PRO A 42 -23.02 14.94 11.85
CA PRO A 42 -22.23 14.82 10.64
C PRO A 42 -20.74 15.07 10.92
N ILE A 43 -19.90 14.05 10.74
CA ILE A 43 -18.46 14.10 11.03
C ILE A 43 -17.67 13.71 9.79
N ILE A 44 -16.57 14.41 9.56
CA ILE A 44 -15.59 14.15 8.52
C ILE A 44 -14.23 14.03 9.17
N VAL A 45 -13.55 12.88 9.01
CA VAL A 45 -12.16 12.70 9.44
C VAL A 45 -11.25 12.91 8.23
N ALA A 46 -10.35 13.89 8.33
CA ALA A 46 -9.42 14.24 7.26
C ALA A 46 -8.17 14.96 7.82
N PRO A 47 -7.01 14.87 7.18
CA PRO A 47 -5.91 15.79 7.46
C PRO A 47 -6.36 17.25 7.25
N LEU A 48 -5.77 18.18 7.98
CA LEU A 48 -6.04 19.61 7.78
C LEU A 48 -5.03 20.16 6.77
N GLY A 49 -5.50 20.69 5.65
CA GLY A 49 -4.67 21.27 4.60
C GLY A 49 -5.44 21.51 3.29
N PRO A 50 -4.88 22.31 2.37
CA PRO A 50 -5.58 22.77 1.17
C PRO A 50 -5.91 21.64 0.18
N ARG A 51 -5.12 20.55 0.18
CA ARG A 51 -5.27 19.38 -0.71
C ARG A 51 -5.74 18.12 0.01
N SER A 52 -6.28 18.29 1.20
CA SER A 52 -6.75 17.17 2.01
C SER A 52 -7.93 16.45 1.39
N VAL A 53 -7.96 15.15 1.60
CA VAL A 53 -9.06 14.26 1.20
C VAL A 53 -9.72 13.65 2.44
N VAL A 54 -11.00 13.36 2.33
CA VAL A 54 -11.78 12.67 3.35
C VAL A 54 -11.21 11.26 3.55
N CYS A 55 -10.74 10.94 4.74
CA CYS A 55 -10.33 9.59 5.12
C CYS A 55 -11.52 8.73 5.50
N SER A 56 -12.45 9.31 6.32
CA SER A 56 -13.69 8.67 6.72
C SER A 56 -14.78 9.71 6.94
N ALA A 57 -16.04 9.28 6.85
CA ALA A 57 -17.20 10.14 7.11
C ALA A 57 -18.26 9.34 7.88
N SER A 58 -18.93 9.98 8.84
CA SER A 58 -20.06 9.41 9.57
C SER A 58 -21.22 9.11 8.62
N TYR A 59 -22.16 8.28 9.04
CA TYR A 59 -23.33 7.97 8.19
C TYR A 59 -24.22 9.20 7.97
N GLU A 60 -24.27 10.11 8.94
CA GLU A 60 -24.95 11.39 8.84
C GLU A 60 -24.32 12.26 7.75
N ALA A 61 -22.99 12.38 7.72
CA ALA A 61 -22.28 13.09 6.65
C ALA A 61 -22.44 12.37 5.29
N ARG A 62 -22.44 11.03 5.28
CA ARG A 62 -22.69 10.23 4.05
C ARG A 62 -24.10 10.44 3.49
N ALA A 63 -25.09 10.71 4.32
CA ALA A 63 -26.44 11.06 3.88
C ALA A 63 -26.46 12.35 3.05
N HIS A 64 -25.57 13.29 3.32
CA HIS A 64 -25.36 14.51 2.52
C HIS A 64 -24.49 14.27 1.27
N GLY A 65 -24.10 13.03 0.98
CA GLY A 65 -23.30 12.69 -0.19
C GLY A 65 -21.77 12.71 0.01
N VAL A 66 -21.28 12.93 1.23
CA VAL A 66 -19.83 12.86 1.53
C VAL A 66 -19.34 11.41 1.40
N ARG A 67 -18.14 11.22 0.81
CA ARG A 67 -17.53 9.90 0.61
C ARG A 67 -16.01 9.98 0.89
N SER A 68 -15.44 8.87 1.34
CA SER A 68 -13.97 8.72 1.46
C SER A 68 -13.28 8.94 0.10
N GLY A 69 -12.08 9.54 0.11
CA GLY A 69 -11.34 9.92 -1.10
C GLY A 69 -11.82 11.21 -1.77
N MET A 70 -12.91 11.81 -1.32
CA MET A 70 -13.41 13.10 -1.82
C MET A 70 -12.51 14.25 -1.32
N PRO A 71 -12.22 15.30 -2.14
CA PRO A 71 -11.59 16.51 -1.63
C PRO A 71 -12.35 17.11 -0.46
N LEU A 72 -11.64 17.49 0.61
CA LEU A 72 -12.26 18.03 1.83
C LEU A 72 -13.09 19.29 1.54
N SER A 73 -12.63 20.15 0.61
CA SER A 73 -13.38 21.35 0.17
C SER A 73 -14.76 20.98 -0.39
N ARG A 74 -14.83 19.95 -1.24
CA ARG A 74 -16.12 19.46 -1.77
C ARG A 74 -16.99 18.85 -0.67
N ALA A 75 -16.39 18.11 0.25
CA ALA A 75 -17.12 17.50 1.36
C ALA A 75 -17.76 18.56 2.27
N ARG A 76 -17.06 19.66 2.56
CA ARG A 76 -17.58 20.81 3.31
C ARG A 76 -18.74 21.51 2.59
N ASN A 77 -18.70 21.61 1.27
CA ASN A 77 -19.83 22.17 0.50
C ASN A 77 -21.07 21.27 0.54
N LEU A 78 -20.88 19.94 0.57
CA LEU A 78 -22.00 18.98 0.66
C LEU A 78 -22.61 18.90 2.07
N SER A 79 -21.79 19.08 3.10
CA SER A 79 -22.20 19.03 4.52
C SER A 79 -21.57 20.21 5.28
N PRO A 80 -22.09 21.43 5.12
CA PRO A 80 -21.48 22.65 5.71
C PRO A 80 -21.42 22.60 7.23
N ASN A 81 -22.36 21.93 7.88
CA ASN A 81 -22.44 21.81 9.33
C ASN A 81 -21.62 20.61 9.87
N ALA A 82 -20.90 19.87 9.01
CA ALA A 82 -20.12 18.74 9.47
C ALA A 82 -18.91 19.19 10.29
N THR A 83 -18.69 18.56 11.44
CA THR A 83 -17.49 18.71 12.22
C THR A 83 -16.33 18.00 11.53
N VAL A 84 -15.23 18.72 11.25
CA VAL A 84 -14.04 18.13 10.65
C VAL A 84 -13.03 17.83 11.76
N LEU A 85 -12.71 16.55 11.94
CA LEU A 85 -11.72 16.08 12.91
C LEU A 85 -10.41 15.69 12.18
N PRO A 86 -9.23 16.09 12.70
CA PRO A 86 -7.96 15.56 12.24
C PRO A 86 -7.80 14.11 12.69
N LEU A 87 -6.88 13.36 12.04
CA LEU A 87 -6.55 11.98 12.43
C LEU A 87 -5.68 12.00 13.70
N ARG A 88 -6.24 11.69 14.85
CA ARG A 88 -5.54 11.66 16.15
C ARG A 88 -5.58 10.29 16.83
N GLY A 89 -6.58 9.46 16.52
CA GLY A 89 -6.77 8.15 17.14
C GLY A 89 -5.66 7.14 16.82
N ASP A 90 -5.40 6.22 17.74
CA ASP A 90 -4.49 5.08 17.49
C ASP A 90 -5.21 3.97 16.69
N TYR A 91 -5.48 4.26 15.43
CA TYR A 91 -6.16 3.31 14.51
C TYR A 91 -5.43 1.97 14.40
N ARG A 92 -4.09 1.97 14.53
CA ARG A 92 -3.31 0.74 14.45
C ARG A 92 -3.50 -0.15 15.67
N HIS A 93 -3.68 0.44 16.84
CA HIS A 93 -4.01 -0.30 18.05
C HIS A 93 -5.36 -1.02 17.89
N TYR A 94 -6.41 -0.27 17.53
CA TYR A 94 -7.75 -0.85 17.31
C TYR A 94 -7.76 -1.87 16.17
N SER A 95 -7.07 -1.61 15.07
CA SER A 95 -6.91 -2.58 13.98
C SER A 95 -6.30 -3.89 14.47
N ARG A 96 -5.20 -3.85 15.23
CA ARG A 96 -4.56 -5.05 15.78
C ARG A 96 -5.47 -5.80 16.76
N ALA A 97 -6.22 -5.09 17.60
CA ALA A 97 -7.17 -5.69 18.52
C ALA A 97 -8.30 -6.42 17.78
N VAL A 98 -8.86 -5.80 16.72
CA VAL A 98 -9.84 -6.45 15.84
C VAL A 98 -9.26 -7.72 15.21
N MET A 99 -8.04 -7.64 14.62
CA MET A 99 -7.40 -8.81 14.02
C MET A 99 -7.12 -9.92 15.03
N ALA A 100 -6.78 -9.59 16.28
CA ALA A 100 -6.61 -10.57 17.35
C ALA A 100 -7.93 -11.31 17.63
N ILE A 101 -9.05 -10.58 17.75
CA ILE A 101 -10.39 -11.18 17.94
C ILE A 101 -10.73 -12.14 16.78
N LEU A 102 -10.39 -11.76 15.54
CA LEU A 102 -10.67 -12.62 14.37
C LEU A 102 -9.76 -13.86 14.35
N ASN A 103 -8.50 -13.74 14.72
CA ASN A 103 -7.57 -14.88 14.82
C ASN A 103 -7.98 -15.90 15.91
N ASP A 104 -8.69 -15.46 16.94
CA ASP A 104 -9.27 -16.38 17.95
C ASP A 104 -10.40 -17.25 17.36
N LEU A 105 -11.02 -16.84 16.24
CA LEU A 105 -12.11 -17.58 15.59
C LEU A 105 -11.61 -18.57 14.55
N SER A 106 -10.54 -18.25 13.85
CA SER A 106 -9.97 -19.06 12.78
C SER A 106 -8.49 -18.71 12.59
N PRO A 107 -7.63 -19.71 12.33
CA PRO A 107 -6.23 -19.45 11.95
C PRO A 107 -6.09 -18.87 10.53
N TYR A 108 -7.16 -18.87 9.74
CA TYR A 108 -7.17 -18.38 8.37
C TYR A 108 -7.84 -17.00 8.29
N VAL A 109 -7.07 -15.97 8.64
CA VAL A 109 -7.48 -14.56 8.58
C VAL A 109 -6.61 -13.84 7.55
N GLU A 110 -7.24 -13.21 6.54
CA GLU A 110 -6.59 -12.34 5.57
C GLU A 110 -6.96 -10.89 5.87
N GLN A 111 -6.05 -10.15 6.45
CA GLN A 111 -6.20 -8.72 6.62
C GLN A 111 -6.05 -7.99 5.27
N VAL A 112 -7.09 -7.27 4.84
CA VAL A 112 -7.12 -6.53 3.57
C VAL A 112 -6.71 -5.08 3.77
N SER A 113 -7.19 -4.47 4.86
CA SER A 113 -6.87 -3.09 5.26
C SER A 113 -6.75 -2.99 6.79
N VAL A 114 -6.69 -1.76 7.32
CA VAL A 114 -6.69 -1.52 8.78
C VAL A 114 -8.04 -1.83 9.42
N ASP A 115 -9.12 -1.90 8.63
CA ASP A 115 -10.50 -1.98 9.08
C ASP A 115 -11.29 -3.15 8.50
N GLU A 116 -10.69 -3.97 7.62
CA GLU A 116 -11.39 -5.10 7.01
C GLU A 116 -10.52 -6.36 6.90
N ALA A 117 -11.16 -7.52 7.04
CA ALA A 117 -10.53 -8.82 6.86
C ALA A 117 -11.51 -9.87 6.33
N PHE A 118 -10.96 -10.86 5.61
CA PHE A 118 -11.62 -12.13 5.34
C PHE A 118 -11.20 -13.18 6.37
N VAL A 119 -12.16 -14.02 6.77
CA VAL A 119 -11.94 -15.15 7.68
C VAL A 119 -12.53 -16.40 7.04
N ASP A 120 -11.74 -17.45 6.92
CA ASP A 120 -12.23 -18.76 6.46
C ASP A 120 -12.79 -19.52 7.67
N LEU A 121 -14.10 -19.71 7.69
CA LEU A 121 -14.84 -20.43 8.72
C LEU A 121 -15.16 -21.88 8.32
N THR A 122 -14.67 -22.36 7.18
CA THR A 122 -14.96 -23.70 6.64
C THR A 122 -14.63 -24.78 7.64
N GLY A 123 -13.46 -24.71 8.28
CA GLY A 123 -13.04 -25.68 9.29
C GLY A 123 -14.01 -25.75 10.49
N ALA A 124 -14.38 -24.59 11.03
CA ALA A 124 -15.33 -24.52 12.14
C ALA A 124 -16.71 -25.08 11.77
N TYR A 125 -17.19 -24.77 10.55
CA TYR A 125 -18.45 -25.31 10.01
C TYR A 125 -18.42 -26.83 9.88
N LEU A 126 -17.32 -27.41 9.35
CA LEU A 126 -17.15 -28.85 9.23
C LEU A 126 -17.11 -29.56 10.60
N HIS A 127 -16.71 -28.86 11.65
CA HIS A 127 -16.76 -29.33 13.03
C HIS A 127 -18.10 -29.03 13.75
N GLY A 128 -19.14 -28.67 13.01
CA GLY A 128 -20.51 -28.48 13.51
C GLY A 128 -20.77 -27.14 14.20
N GLN A 129 -19.86 -26.16 14.08
CA GLN A 129 -20.12 -24.81 14.58
C GLN A 129 -20.94 -24.01 13.55
N ASP A 130 -21.91 -23.23 14.04
CA ASP A 130 -22.69 -22.35 13.17
C ASP A 130 -21.86 -21.10 12.77
N PRO A 131 -21.56 -20.92 11.45
CA PRO A 131 -20.80 -19.77 10.98
C PRO A 131 -21.47 -18.41 11.25
N VAL A 132 -22.81 -18.40 11.31
CA VAL A 132 -23.59 -17.18 11.59
C VAL A 132 -23.39 -16.78 13.05
N ALA A 133 -23.46 -17.76 13.96
CA ALA A 133 -23.18 -17.53 15.38
C ALA A 133 -21.73 -17.11 15.63
N LEU A 134 -20.77 -17.65 14.85
CA LEU A 134 -19.36 -17.22 14.90
C LEU A 134 -19.18 -15.76 14.46
N ALA A 135 -19.80 -15.39 13.33
CA ALA A 135 -19.75 -14.03 12.81
C ALA A 135 -20.40 -13.02 13.78
N GLN A 136 -21.54 -13.40 14.37
CA GLN A 136 -22.18 -12.56 15.39
C GLN A 136 -21.32 -12.43 16.64
N ARG A 137 -20.72 -13.50 17.14
CA ARG A 137 -19.82 -13.48 18.29
C ARG A 137 -18.61 -12.56 18.05
N ALA A 138 -18.03 -12.57 16.84
CA ALA A 138 -16.94 -11.66 16.49
C ALA A 138 -17.37 -10.20 16.63
N ARG A 139 -18.53 -9.86 16.07
CA ARG A 139 -19.08 -8.50 16.13
C ARG A 139 -19.40 -8.08 17.56
N ASP A 140 -19.99 -8.97 18.35
CA ASP A 140 -20.35 -8.72 19.75
C ASP A 140 -19.09 -8.48 20.59
N ARG A 141 -18.04 -9.28 20.41
CA ARG A 141 -16.75 -9.08 21.08
C ARG A 141 -16.12 -7.73 20.70
N ILE A 142 -16.08 -7.39 19.41
CA ILE A 142 -15.55 -6.10 18.95
C ILE A 142 -16.34 -4.95 19.59
N ALA A 143 -17.66 -5.04 19.65
CA ALA A 143 -18.49 -4.01 20.27
C ALA A 143 -18.27 -3.91 21.78
N GLN A 144 -18.14 -5.04 22.48
CA GLN A 144 -17.95 -5.08 23.95
C GLN A 144 -16.53 -4.70 24.36
N GLU A 145 -15.51 -5.24 23.68
CA GLU A 145 -14.10 -5.04 24.05
C GLU A 145 -13.54 -3.71 23.56
N LEU A 146 -14.00 -3.22 22.37
CA LEU A 146 -13.44 -2.04 21.72
C LEU A 146 -14.43 -0.87 21.59
N SER A 147 -15.72 -1.06 21.89
CA SER A 147 -16.80 -0.07 21.70
C SER A 147 -16.93 0.43 20.25
N LEU A 148 -16.58 -0.41 19.28
CA LEU A 148 -16.60 -0.10 17.84
C LEU A 148 -17.64 -0.94 17.11
N PRO A 149 -18.49 -0.33 16.25
CA PRO A 149 -19.44 -1.08 15.43
C PRO A 149 -18.74 -1.72 14.21
N SER A 150 -19.23 -2.89 13.82
CA SER A 150 -18.75 -3.60 12.65
C SER A 150 -19.89 -4.27 11.88
N SER A 151 -19.70 -4.43 10.56
CA SER A 151 -20.61 -5.15 9.69
C SER A 151 -19.95 -6.39 9.12
N ALA A 152 -20.70 -7.49 9.01
CA ALA A 152 -20.18 -8.75 8.51
C ALA A 152 -21.06 -9.34 7.41
N GLY A 153 -20.41 -10.10 6.52
CA GLY A 153 -21.07 -10.90 5.49
C GLY A 153 -20.53 -12.33 5.54
N VAL A 154 -21.42 -13.32 5.52
CA VAL A 154 -21.08 -14.73 5.44
C VAL A 154 -21.58 -15.31 4.13
N ALA A 155 -20.69 -15.94 3.34
CA ALA A 155 -21.01 -16.41 2.00
C ALA A 155 -20.05 -17.54 1.55
N PRO A 156 -20.34 -18.23 0.42
CA PRO A 156 -19.50 -19.31 -0.09
C PRO A 156 -18.10 -18.89 -0.57
N ASN A 157 -17.87 -17.59 -0.80
CA ASN A 157 -16.59 -17.06 -1.29
C ASN A 157 -16.38 -15.59 -0.91
N LYS A 158 -15.16 -15.09 -1.20
CA LYS A 158 -14.74 -13.73 -0.83
C LYS A 158 -15.56 -12.63 -1.50
N LEU A 159 -15.89 -12.79 -2.80
CA LEU A 159 -16.70 -11.82 -3.55
C LEU A 159 -18.04 -11.58 -2.85
N LEU A 160 -18.76 -12.66 -2.60
CA LEU A 160 -20.11 -12.61 -2.02
C LEU A 160 -20.08 -12.17 -0.55
N ALA A 161 -19.09 -12.65 0.23
CA ALA A 161 -18.92 -12.23 1.62
C ALA A 161 -18.70 -10.71 1.74
N LYS A 162 -17.85 -10.14 0.86
CA LYS A 162 -17.61 -8.68 0.83
C LYS A 162 -18.85 -7.90 0.39
N MET A 163 -19.58 -8.38 -0.63
CA MET A 163 -20.84 -7.75 -1.05
C MET A 163 -21.90 -7.82 0.04
N ALA A 164 -21.97 -8.92 0.80
CA ALA A 164 -22.88 -9.08 1.93
C ALA A 164 -22.55 -8.12 3.06
N SER A 165 -21.29 -8.02 3.48
CA SER A 165 -20.87 -7.08 4.53
C SER A 165 -21.13 -5.62 4.14
N THR A 166 -20.87 -5.27 2.87
CA THR A 166 -21.18 -3.92 2.34
C THR A 166 -22.68 -3.63 2.39
N GLY A 167 -23.51 -4.60 2.02
CA GLY A 167 -24.98 -4.48 2.02
C GLY A 167 -25.62 -4.52 3.40
N SER A 168 -24.90 -5.01 4.42
CA SER A 168 -25.37 -5.06 5.81
C SER A 168 -25.05 -3.80 6.61
N LYS A 169 -24.25 -2.88 6.09
CA LYS A 169 -23.88 -1.63 6.78
C LYS A 169 -25.08 -0.70 7.00
N PRO A 170 -25.16 0.00 8.14
CA PRO A 170 -24.27 -0.09 9.31
C PRO A 170 -24.67 -1.21 10.28
N ASN A 171 -23.68 -1.69 11.04
CA ASN A 171 -23.83 -2.59 12.20
C ASN A 171 -24.72 -3.80 11.91
N GLY A 172 -24.53 -4.42 10.74
CA GLY A 172 -25.35 -5.53 10.27
C GLY A 172 -24.58 -6.83 10.04
N LEU A 173 -25.34 -7.91 9.91
CA LEU A 173 -24.85 -9.22 9.48
C LEU A 173 -25.75 -9.73 8.35
N TRP A 174 -25.14 -10.07 7.21
CA TRP A 174 -25.86 -10.65 6.09
C TRP A 174 -25.26 -11.99 5.69
N VAL A 175 -26.12 -12.97 5.55
CA VAL A 175 -25.74 -14.34 5.13
C VAL A 175 -26.27 -14.59 3.73
N ILE A 176 -25.41 -15.05 2.84
CA ILE A 176 -25.76 -15.49 1.48
C ILE A 176 -25.48 -16.98 1.39
N PRO A 177 -26.49 -17.85 1.58
CA PRO A 177 -26.30 -19.27 1.40
C PRO A 177 -26.12 -19.60 -0.09
N PRO A 178 -25.45 -20.75 -0.44
CA PRO A 178 -25.13 -21.09 -1.84
C PRO A 178 -26.32 -21.09 -2.78
N GLU A 179 -27.45 -21.58 -2.34
CA GLU A 179 -28.70 -21.68 -3.11
C GLU A 179 -29.34 -20.32 -3.43
N ARG A 180 -29.00 -19.26 -2.69
CA ARG A 180 -29.54 -17.91 -2.87
C ARG A 180 -28.61 -16.94 -3.58
N VAL A 181 -27.46 -17.42 -4.08
CA VAL A 181 -26.43 -16.58 -4.71
C VAL A 181 -27.00 -15.80 -5.91
N GLN A 182 -27.76 -16.46 -6.79
CA GLN A 182 -28.31 -15.79 -7.98
C GLN A 182 -29.44 -14.82 -7.61
N GLU A 183 -30.30 -15.18 -6.67
CA GLU A 183 -31.34 -14.28 -6.13
C GLU A 183 -30.72 -13.02 -5.52
N PHE A 184 -29.56 -13.16 -4.88
CA PHE A 184 -28.84 -12.04 -4.31
C PHE A 184 -28.20 -11.15 -5.40
N LEU A 185 -27.60 -11.74 -6.44
CA LEU A 185 -26.85 -11.01 -7.47
C LEU A 185 -27.75 -10.32 -8.50
N ASP A 186 -28.77 -10.99 -9.00
CA ASP A 186 -29.54 -10.59 -10.18
C ASP A 186 -30.12 -9.17 -10.13
N PRO A 187 -30.73 -8.70 -9.02
CA PRO A 187 -31.32 -7.37 -8.97
C PRO A 187 -30.29 -6.24 -8.80
N ARG A 188 -29.01 -6.57 -8.57
CA ARG A 188 -27.96 -5.58 -8.27
C ARG A 188 -27.39 -4.98 -9.53
N LYS A 189 -26.92 -3.73 -9.40
CA LYS A 189 -26.20 -3.04 -10.47
C LYS A 189 -24.82 -3.66 -10.66
N VAL A 190 -24.27 -3.60 -11.87
CA VAL A 190 -22.90 -4.03 -12.13
C VAL A 190 -21.87 -3.26 -11.32
N SER A 191 -22.15 -2.00 -10.96
CA SER A 191 -21.32 -1.16 -10.09
C SER A 191 -21.19 -1.67 -8.66
N ASP A 192 -22.11 -2.56 -8.22
CA ASP A 192 -22.12 -3.11 -6.86
C ASP A 192 -21.16 -4.31 -6.73
N LEU A 193 -20.69 -4.84 -7.85
CA LEU A 193 -19.69 -5.92 -7.85
C LEU A 193 -18.34 -5.42 -7.38
N TRP A 194 -17.79 -6.12 -6.42
CA TRP A 194 -16.44 -5.81 -5.92
C TRP A 194 -15.37 -5.98 -7.00
N GLY A 195 -14.73 -4.88 -7.38
CA GLY A 195 -13.73 -4.83 -8.46
C GLY A 195 -14.25 -4.22 -9.77
N VAL A 196 -15.54 -3.91 -9.87
CA VAL A 196 -16.09 -3.16 -11.00
C VAL A 196 -16.13 -1.67 -10.67
N GLY A 197 -15.13 -0.93 -11.15
CA GLY A 197 -15.03 0.51 -10.95
C GLY A 197 -15.84 1.32 -11.98
N ALA A 198 -15.81 2.66 -11.82
CA ALA A 198 -16.57 3.59 -12.67
C ALA A 198 -16.30 3.41 -14.18
N LYS A 199 -15.03 3.19 -14.59
CA LYS A 199 -14.68 2.96 -16.00
C LYS A 199 -15.32 1.70 -16.58
N SER A 200 -15.26 0.59 -15.84
CA SER A 200 -15.89 -0.67 -16.29
C SER A 200 -17.41 -0.56 -16.30
N THR A 201 -18.00 0.13 -15.32
CA THR A 201 -19.45 0.42 -15.28
C THR A 201 -19.87 1.25 -16.48
N GLU A 202 -19.15 2.32 -16.80
CA GLU A 202 -19.43 3.15 -17.97
C GLU A 202 -19.32 2.35 -19.27
N GLN A 203 -18.29 1.53 -19.42
CA GLN A 203 -18.10 0.69 -20.59
C GLN A 203 -19.25 -0.34 -20.73
N LEU A 204 -19.65 -1.02 -19.65
CA LEU A 204 -20.81 -1.92 -19.66
C LEU A 204 -22.12 -1.18 -20.02
N SER A 205 -22.31 0.03 -19.48
CA SER A 205 -23.50 0.86 -19.78
C SER A 205 -23.61 1.23 -21.26
N ARG A 206 -22.49 1.43 -21.97
CA ARG A 206 -22.49 1.68 -23.42
C ARG A 206 -23.06 0.51 -24.23
N TYR A 207 -23.04 -0.70 -23.68
CA TYR A 207 -23.66 -1.90 -24.25
C TYR A 207 -25.05 -2.20 -23.66
N GLY A 208 -25.65 -1.28 -22.88
CA GLY A 208 -26.95 -1.46 -22.25
C GLY A 208 -26.95 -2.41 -21.04
N ILE A 209 -25.75 -2.75 -20.51
CA ILE A 209 -25.60 -3.66 -19.39
C ILE A 209 -25.51 -2.85 -18.09
N HIS A 210 -26.57 -2.85 -17.30
CA HIS A 210 -26.70 -2.09 -16.05
C HIS A 210 -26.82 -2.99 -14.82
N THR A 211 -27.35 -4.20 -14.98
CA THR A 211 -27.54 -5.16 -13.89
C THR A 211 -26.65 -6.39 -14.04
N ILE A 212 -26.43 -7.07 -12.89
CA ILE A 212 -25.65 -8.32 -12.88
C ILE A 212 -26.35 -9.41 -13.69
N ALA A 213 -27.69 -9.48 -13.63
CA ALA A 213 -28.47 -10.40 -14.45
C ALA A 213 -28.24 -10.18 -15.97
N GLN A 214 -28.22 -8.93 -16.43
CA GLN A 214 -27.91 -8.61 -17.84
C GLN A 214 -26.48 -9.01 -18.19
N MET A 215 -25.50 -8.74 -17.30
CA MET A 215 -24.11 -9.16 -17.54
C MET A 215 -23.97 -10.69 -17.57
N ARG A 216 -24.71 -11.41 -16.71
CA ARG A 216 -24.72 -12.88 -16.66
C ARG A 216 -25.27 -13.51 -17.93
N SER A 217 -26.19 -12.85 -18.63
CA SER A 217 -26.74 -13.33 -19.91
C SER A 217 -25.73 -13.24 -21.07
N MET A 218 -24.64 -12.46 -20.92
CA MET A 218 -23.61 -12.37 -21.95
C MET A 218 -22.76 -13.64 -21.98
N SER A 219 -22.34 -14.04 -23.22
CA SER A 219 -21.40 -15.15 -23.39
C SER A 219 -19.99 -14.76 -22.92
N LEU A 220 -19.20 -15.76 -22.56
CA LEU A 220 -17.80 -15.56 -22.17
C LEU A 220 -16.99 -14.91 -23.31
N ASP A 221 -17.18 -15.38 -24.55
CA ASP A 221 -16.47 -14.88 -25.71
C ASP A 221 -16.84 -13.43 -26.01
N TRP A 222 -18.11 -13.05 -25.88
CA TRP A 222 -18.55 -11.65 -26.02
C TRP A 222 -17.86 -10.72 -25.03
N LEU A 223 -17.77 -11.14 -23.76
CA LEU A 223 -17.08 -10.36 -22.72
C LEU A 223 -15.57 -10.29 -22.98
N LYS A 224 -14.94 -11.40 -23.39
CA LYS A 224 -13.50 -11.42 -23.73
C LYS A 224 -13.15 -10.52 -24.91
N GLU A 225 -13.98 -10.50 -25.93
CA GLU A 225 -13.77 -9.66 -27.11
C GLU A 225 -13.80 -8.17 -26.80
N ARG A 226 -14.66 -7.74 -25.88
CA ARG A 226 -14.90 -6.31 -25.58
C ARG A 226 -14.08 -5.76 -24.41
N PHE A 227 -13.70 -6.62 -23.47
CA PHE A 227 -12.96 -6.22 -22.26
C PHE A 227 -11.54 -6.81 -22.21
N GLY A 228 -11.16 -7.64 -23.19
CA GLY A 228 -9.92 -8.41 -23.17
C GLY A 228 -10.07 -9.73 -22.40
N ALA A 229 -9.18 -10.69 -22.67
CA ALA A 229 -9.31 -12.06 -22.18
C ALA A 229 -9.46 -12.15 -20.66
N ALA A 230 -8.54 -11.57 -19.90
CA ALA A 230 -8.54 -11.65 -18.43
C ALA A 230 -9.72 -10.90 -17.79
N GLN A 231 -10.01 -9.67 -18.24
CA GLN A 231 -11.10 -8.88 -17.67
C GLN A 231 -12.46 -9.47 -18.05
N GLY A 232 -12.63 -9.96 -19.28
CA GLY A 232 -13.88 -10.58 -19.72
C GLY A 232 -14.19 -11.87 -18.94
N GLU A 233 -13.16 -12.70 -18.68
CA GLU A 233 -13.29 -13.90 -17.86
C GLU A 233 -13.65 -13.57 -16.41
N HIS A 234 -12.99 -12.54 -15.87
CA HIS A 234 -13.28 -12.07 -14.50
C HIS A 234 -14.73 -11.55 -14.37
N LEU A 235 -15.20 -10.72 -15.31
CA LEU A 235 -16.58 -10.21 -15.33
C LEU A 235 -17.59 -11.36 -15.44
N TRP A 236 -17.32 -12.34 -16.30
CA TRP A 236 -18.17 -13.51 -16.49
C TRP A 236 -18.30 -14.35 -15.21
N ALA A 237 -17.18 -14.61 -14.52
CA ALA A 237 -17.16 -15.33 -13.26
C ALA A 237 -17.90 -14.57 -12.16
N MET A 238 -17.61 -13.28 -11.99
CA MET A 238 -18.26 -12.44 -10.98
C MET A 238 -19.78 -12.38 -11.14
N ALA A 239 -20.30 -12.27 -12.39
CA ALA A 239 -21.74 -12.25 -12.65
C ALA A 239 -22.45 -13.54 -12.23
N ARG A 240 -21.70 -14.62 -12.09
CA ARG A 240 -22.16 -15.95 -11.65
C ARG A 240 -21.89 -16.23 -10.17
N GLY A 241 -21.30 -15.26 -9.47
CA GLY A 241 -20.92 -15.42 -8.07
C GLY A 241 -19.75 -16.39 -7.88
N ILE A 242 -18.92 -16.59 -8.91
CA ILE A 242 -17.75 -17.50 -8.88
C ILE A 242 -16.52 -16.70 -8.44
N ASP A 243 -15.91 -17.14 -7.34
CA ASP A 243 -14.64 -16.61 -6.84
C ASP A 243 -13.91 -17.73 -6.08
N GLU A 244 -12.87 -18.28 -6.73
CA GLU A 244 -12.10 -19.39 -6.20
C GLU A 244 -10.90 -18.95 -5.33
N ARG A 245 -10.67 -17.64 -5.19
CA ARG A 245 -9.54 -17.12 -4.43
C ARG A 245 -9.59 -17.61 -2.98
N PRO A 246 -8.50 -18.21 -2.46
CA PRO A 246 -8.43 -18.60 -1.05
C PRO A 246 -8.29 -17.39 -0.13
N VAL A 247 -8.51 -17.58 1.16
CA VAL A 247 -8.09 -16.66 2.21
C VAL A 247 -6.59 -16.84 2.42
N ILE A 248 -5.82 -15.76 2.24
CA ILE A 248 -4.35 -15.77 2.26
C ILE A 248 -3.90 -15.13 3.58
N THR A 249 -3.35 -15.92 4.48
CA THR A 249 -2.90 -15.47 5.81
C THR A 249 -1.62 -14.63 5.74
N GLU A 250 -0.73 -14.96 4.81
CA GLU A 250 0.53 -14.27 4.60
C GLU A 250 0.59 -13.73 3.18
N ARG A 251 0.67 -12.42 3.06
CA ARG A 251 0.83 -11.75 1.76
C ARG A 251 2.25 -11.22 1.64
N GLU A 252 2.95 -11.73 0.66
CA GLU A 252 4.26 -11.19 0.33
C GLU A 252 4.14 -9.79 -0.29
N GLU A 253 4.76 -8.79 0.36
CA GLU A 253 4.83 -7.43 -0.21
C GLU A 253 5.70 -7.44 -1.46
N LYS A 254 5.14 -7.09 -2.62
CA LYS A 254 5.84 -7.01 -3.92
C LYS A 254 6.58 -5.70 -4.10
N SER A 255 6.13 -4.65 -3.47
CA SER A 255 6.71 -3.30 -3.53
C SER A 255 6.37 -2.50 -2.27
N MET A 256 7.19 -1.52 -1.96
CA MET A 256 7.04 -0.66 -0.79
C MET A 256 7.39 0.78 -1.18
N GLY A 257 6.60 1.77 -0.77
CA GLY A 257 6.86 3.16 -1.16
C GLY A 257 6.06 4.19 -0.38
N GLY A 258 6.34 5.45 -0.70
CA GLY A 258 5.61 6.60 -0.19
C GLY A 258 5.48 7.68 -1.26
N GLU A 259 4.47 8.53 -1.13
CA GLU A 259 4.21 9.67 -1.99
C GLU A 259 4.04 10.93 -1.14
N HIS A 260 4.51 12.06 -1.66
CA HIS A 260 4.33 13.38 -1.07
C HIS A 260 3.58 14.27 -2.05
N THR A 261 2.44 14.81 -1.62
CA THR A 261 1.70 15.83 -2.38
C THR A 261 2.03 17.18 -1.78
N PHE A 262 2.64 18.07 -2.57
CA PHE A 262 2.97 19.42 -2.12
C PHE A 262 1.70 20.22 -1.82
N GLU A 263 1.74 21.11 -0.84
CA GLU A 263 0.58 21.94 -0.49
C GLU A 263 0.20 22.90 -1.63
N THR A 264 1.19 23.43 -2.31
CA THR A 264 1.08 24.18 -3.58
C THR A 264 1.92 23.48 -4.64
N ASP A 265 1.62 23.70 -5.93
CA ASP A 265 2.46 23.17 -7.01
C ASP A 265 3.81 23.88 -6.97
N THR A 266 4.91 23.12 -6.92
CA THR A 266 6.25 23.66 -6.71
C THR A 266 7.12 23.62 -7.96
N THR A 267 7.95 24.66 -8.14
CA THR A 267 9.05 24.72 -9.11
C THR A 267 10.41 24.79 -8.42
N ASP A 268 10.45 24.67 -7.09
CA ASP A 268 11.68 24.69 -6.30
C ASP A 268 12.32 23.30 -6.22
N ALA A 269 13.53 23.20 -6.76
CA ALA A 269 14.32 21.96 -6.71
C ALA A 269 14.76 21.58 -5.29
N GLN A 270 14.88 22.53 -4.37
CA GLN A 270 15.25 22.24 -2.98
C GLN A 270 14.10 21.58 -2.26
N GLU A 271 12.87 22.07 -2.41
CA GLU A 271 11.67 21.49 -1.86
C GLU A 271 11.46 20.05 -2.37
N VAL A 272 11.61 19.84 -3.68
CA VAL A 272 11.52 18.51 -4.30
C VAL A 272 12.60 17.57 -3.76
N SER A 273 13.84 18.06 -3.63
CA SER A 273 14.96 17.27 -3.12
C SER A 273 14.77 16.89 -1.65
N ALA A 274 14.22 17.80 -0.83
CA ALA A 274 13.90 17.53 0.57
C ALA A 274 12.83 16.44 0.69
N ALA A 275 11.75 16.54 -0.09
CA ALA A 275 10.70 15.53 -0.12
C ALA A 275 11.22 14.13 -0.55
N ILE A 276 12.08 14.06 -1.58
CA ILE A 276 12.73 12.81 -2.00
C ILE A 276 13.59 12.21 -0.89
N ARG A 277 14.41 13.03 -0.20
CA ARG A 277 15.24 12.55 0.91
C ARG A 277 14.39 11.98 2.05
N GLU A 278 13.35 12.70 2.45
CA GLU A 278 12.45 12.26 3.51
C GLU A 278 11.76 10.94 3.17
N LEU A 279 11.17 10.84 1.96
CA LEU A 279 10.53 9.61 1.48
C LEU A 279 11.51 8.44 1.44
N SER A 280 12.73 8.68 0.96
CA SER A 280 13.77 7.66 0.83
C SER A 280 14.28 7.17 2.19
N LEU A 281 14.47 8.06 3.16
CA LEU A 281 14.86 7.70 4.52
C LEU A 281 13.78 6.86 5.22
N LYS A 282 12.50 7.26 5.10
CA LYS A 282 11.35 6.49 5.60
C LYS A 282 11.27 5.11 4.93
N LEU A 283 11.49 5.06 3.63
CA LEU A 283 11.49 3.80 2.86
C LEU A 283 12.62 2.88 3.27
N GLY A 284 13.86 3.37 3.39
CA GLY A 284 15.01 2.59 3.84
C GLY A 284 14.81 2.02 5.26
N LYS A 285 14.33 2.85 6.20
CA LYS A 285 13.98 2.39 7.54
C LYS A 285 12.93 1.28 7.52
N ARG A 286 11.91 1.39 6.67
CA ARG A 286 10.87 0.36 6.54
C ARG A 286 11.42 -0.92 5.90
N LEU A 287 12.25 -0.84 4.86
CA LEU A 287 12.91 -2.00 4.25
C LEU A 287 13.72 -2.79 5.28
N ARG A 288 14.59 -2.11 6.04
CA ARG A 288 15.41 -2.72 7.09
C ARG A 288 14.57 -3.32 8.22
N SER A 289 13.46 -2.67 8.60
CA SER A 289 12.58 -3.18 9.68
C SER A 289 11.91 -4.52 9.34
N VAL A 290 11.78 -4.86 8.06
CA VAL A 290 11.21 -6.12 7.58
C VAL A 290 12.24 -7.04 6.91
N GLY A 291 13.55 -6.71 7.01
CA GLY A 291 14.64 -7.51 6.44
C GLY A 291 14.58 -7.65 4.92
N LYS A 292 14.15 -6.58 4.20
CA LYS A 292 14.04 -6.60 2.74
C LYS A 292 14.96 -5.60 2.08
N LEU A 293 15.43 -5.96 0.88
CA LEU A 293 16.22 -5.13 -0.02
C LEU A 293 15.40 -4.78 -1.27
N ALA A 294 15.60 -3.59 -1.83
CA ALA A 294 15.02 -3.16 -3.09
C ALA A 294 15.91 -3.61 -4.26
N GLY A 295 15.42 -4.45 -5.16
CA GLY A 295 16.08 -4.84 -6.42
C GLY A 295 15.80 -3.88 -7.58
N GLY A 296 14.98 -2.87 -7.37
CA GLY A 296 14.67 -1.77 -8.28
C GLY A 296 13.98 -0.65 -7.56
N LEU A 297 14.00 0.54 -8.15
CA LEU A 297 13.25 1.70 -7.67
C LEU A 297 12.34 2.23 -8.76
N SER A 298 11.26 2.89 -8.40
CA SER A 298 10.48 3.72 -9.31
C SER A 298 10.13 5.05 -8.67
N LEU A 299 10.22 6.11 -9.49
CA LEU A 299 9.78 7.46 -9.12
C LEU A 299 8.45 7.74 -9.79
N LYS A 300 7.50 8.24 -9.02
CA LYS A 300 6.23 8.76 -9.52
C LYS A 300 6.29 10.27 -9.49
N ILE A 301 6.03 10.88 -10.63
CA ILE A 301 6.07 12.32 -10.82
C ILE A 301 4.71 12.74 -11.35
N ARG A 302 4.02 13.64 -10.65
CA ARG A 302 2.78 14.22 -11.13
C ARG A 302 2.91 15.74 -11.22
N TYR A 303 2.65 16.25 -12.40
CA TYR A 303 2.64 17.69 -12.66
C TYR A 303 1.34 18.37 -12.21
N SER A 304 1.35 19.70 -12.17
CA SER A 304 0.16 20.54 -11.88
C SER A 304 -1.03 20.24 -12.81
N THR A 305 -0.76 19.83 -14.05
CA THR A 305 -1.73 19.40 -15.06
C THR A 305 -2.37 18.04 -14.77
N PHE A 306 -2.00 17.35 -13.68
CA PHE A 306 -2.35 15.96 -13.35
C PHE A 306 -1.75 14.89 -14.27
N GLU A 307 -0.95 15.27 -15.25
CA GLU A 307 -0.14 14.33 -16.01
C GLU A 307 0.81 13.60 -15.05
N THR A 308 0.87 12.28 -15.16
CA THR A 308 1.66 11.43 -14.24
C THR A 308 2.66 10.61 -15.05
N HIS A 309 3.92 10.70 -14.67
CA HIS A 309 5.00 9.88 -15.20
C HIS A 309 5.54 8.95 -14.13
N THR A 310 5.99 7.78 -14.56
CA THR A 310 6.68 6.82 -13.69
C THR A 310 8.03 6.51 -14.32
N ARG A 311 9.10 6.75 -13.56
CA ARG A 311 10.47 6.48 -13.96
C ARG A 311 11.00 5.27 -13.21
N ALA A 312 11.28 4.16 -13.90
CA ALA A 312 11.94 3.00 -13.32
C ALA A 312 13.45 3.21 -13.26
N ILE A 313 14.08 2.80 -12.17
CA ILE A 313 15.52 2.82 -11.95
C ILE A 313 15.96 1.38 -11.68
N ALA A 314 16.73 0.82 -12.60
CA ALA A 314 17.31 -0.49 -12.43
C ALA A 314 18.49 -0.41 -11.44
N LEU A 315 18.58 -1.37 -10.54
CA LEU A 315 19.66 -1.49 -9.58
C LEU A 315 20.51 -2.71 -9.93
N ASN A 316 21.82 -2.53 -9.99
CA ASN A 316 22.76 -3.64 -10.18
C ASN A 316 22.96 -4.43 -8.88
N VAL A 317 22.87 -3.74 -7.74
CA VAL A 317 22.97 -4.30 -6.39
C VAL A 317 21.73 -3.87 -5.62
N PRO A 318 21.00 -4.78 -4.98
CA PRO A 318 19.88 -4.45 -4.14
C PRO A 318 20.27 -3.55 -2.96
N VAL A 319 19.37 -2.63 -2.56
CA VAL A 319 19.64 -1.61 -1.54
C VAL A 319 18.54 -1.53 -0.48
N ASP A 320 18.92 -1.17 0.75
CA ASP A 320 18.01 -0.83 1.86
C ASP A 320 18.34 0.52 2.50
N SER A 321 19.46 1.15 2.11
CA SER A 321 19.87 2.45 2.62
C SER A 321 19.01 3.58 2.04
N GLY A 322 18.35 4.33 2.92
CA GLY A 322 17.54 5.48 2.52
C GLY A 322 18.38 6.60 1.88
N MET A 323 19.63 6.78 2.34
CA MET A 323 20.55 7.75 1.73
C MET A 323 20.95 7.37 0.30
N GLN A 324 21.18 6.08 0.08
CA GLN A 324 21.52 5.56 -1.25
C GLN A 324 20.31 5.66 -2.19
N ILE A 325 19.10 5.29 -1.71
CA ILE A 325 17.85 5.45 -2.45
C ILE A 325 17.65 6.92 -2.84
N ALA A 326 17.87 7.86 -1.91
CA ALA A 326 17.74 9.30 -2.18
C ALA A 326 18.73 9.76 -3.25
N SER A 327 19.99 9.34 -3.19
CA SER A 327 21.01 9.69 -4.17
C SER A 327 20.63 9.23 -5.59
N LEU A 328 20.19 7.98 -5.72
CA LEU A 328 19.76 7.41 -7.00
C LEU A 328 18.50 8.10 -7.55
N ALA A 329 17.55 8.40 -6.68
CA ALA A 329 16.31 9.10 -7.05
C ALA A 329 16.60 10.54 -7.55
N LEU A 330 17.44 11.29 -6.83
CA LEU A 330 17.82 12.66 -7.21
C LEU A 330 18.61 12.69 -8.51
N GLU A 331 19.49 11.71 -8.72
CA GLU A 331 20.25 11.60 -9.97
C GLU A 331 19.30 11.32 -11.16
N ALA A 332 18.33 10.41 -11.00
CA ALA A 332 17.35 10.13 -12.04
C ALA A 332 16.52 11.39 -12.41
N LEU A 333 16.14 12.21 -11.42
CA LEU A 333 15.41 13.47 -11.70
C LEU A 333 16.25 14.49 -12.50
N ARG A 334 17.58 14.49 -12.30
CA ARG A 334 18.50 15.35 -13.08
C ARG A 334 18.71 14.83 -14.50
N VAL A 335 18.92 13.52 -14.63
CA VAL A 335 19.13 12.87 -15.94
C VAL A 335 17.91 13.04 -16.84
N ASP A 336 16.71 12.98 -16.29
CA ASP A 336 15.46 13.13 -17.04
C ASP A 336 15.04 14.61 -17.16
N GLU A 337 15.89 15.55 -16.77
CA GLU A 337 15.66 17.00 -16.82
C GLU A 337 14.39 17.48 -16.08
N ILE A 338 13.93 16.68 -15.11
CA ILE A 338 12.81 17.04 -14.23
C ILE A 338 13.25 18.12 -13.25
N VAL A 339 14.52 18.05 -12.81
CA VAL A 339 15.20 19.06 -12.02
C VAL A 339 16.41 19.57 -12.80
N VAL A 340 16.43 20.85 -13.13
CA VAL A 340 17.51 21.52 -13.87
C VAL A 340 18.10 22.62 -13.00
N GLY A 341 19.34 22.43 -12.53
CA GLY A 341 19.95 23.34 -11.58
C GLY A 341 19.19 23.44 -10.28
N GLN A 342 18.67 24.62 -9.95
CA GLN A 342 17.84 24.88 -8.76
C GLN A 342 16.35 25.01 -9.07
N THR A 343 15.93 24.69 -10.28
CA THR A 343 14.54 24.83 -10.71
C THR A 343 13.95 23.53 -11.23
N VAL A 344 12.62 23.47 -11.21
CA VAL A 344 11.82 22.43 -11.84
C VAL A 344 11.04 23.10 -12.99
N PRO A 345 11.37 22.82 -14.25
CA PRO A 345 10.80 23.52 -15.41
C PRO A 345 9.27 23.44 -15.51
N ARG A 346 8.70 22.35 -15.03
CA ARG A 346 7.24 22.13 -14.98
C ARG A 346 6.82 21.95 -13.54
N ALA A 347 5.92 22.78 -13.03
CA ALA A 347 5.46 22.73 -11.65
C ALA A 347 4.95 21.32 -11.26
N LEU A 348 5.48 20.81 -10.14
CA LEU A 348 5.16 19.48 -9.59
C LEU A 348 4.08 19.58 -8.54
N ARG A 349 3.11 18.69 -8.64
CA ARG A 349 2.05 18.49 -7.66
C ARG A 349 2.39 17.39 -6.64
N LEU A 350 3.04 16.33 -7.09
CA LEU A 350 3.33 15.15 -6.27
C LEU A 350 4.61 14.49 -6.73
N ILE A 351 5.38 13.99 -5.77
CA ILE A 351 6.52 13.13 -5.99
C ILE A 351 6.39 11.86 -5.14
N GLY A 352 6.84 10.72 -5.66
CA GLY A 352 6.81 9.45 -4.94
C GLY A 352 8.05 8.61 -5.21
N VAL A 353 8.46 7.83 -4.20
CA VAL A 353 9.57 6.86 -4.28
C VAL A 353 9.04 5.49 -3.89
N ARG A 354 9.31 4.47 -4.71
CA ARG A 354 8.90 3.10 -4.47
C ARG A 354 10.07 2.13 -4.69
N ALA A 355 10.24 1.22 -3.75
CA ALA A 355 11.07 0.03 -3.88
C ALA A 355 10.30 -1.09 -4.56
N GLU A 356 10.90 -1.72 -5.53
CA GLU A 356 10.33 -2.81 -6.33
C GLU A 356 11.26 -4.01 -6.31
N LYS A 357 10.77 -5.19 -6.75
CA LYS A 357 11.54 -6.44 -6.77
C LYS A 357 12.19 -6.71 -5.40
N LEU A 358 11.34 -6.70 -4.36
CA LEU A 358 11.80 -6.89 -2.99
C LEU A 358 12.36 -8.30 -2.82
N ALA A 359 13.61 -8.41 -2.32
CA ALA A 359 14.28 -9.65 -1.96
C ALA A 359 14.52 -9.69 -0.45
N ARG A 360 14.66 -10.88 0.15
CA ARG A 360 15.06 -10.99 1.55
C ARG A 360 16.55 -10.69 1.68
N ALA A 361 16.94 -9.98 2.72
CA ALA A 361 18.34 -9.69 2.99
C ALA A 361 19.16 -10.98 3.26
N GLU A 362 18.49 -12.02 3.78
CA GLU A 362 19.08 -13.33 4.08
C GLU A 362 19.36 -14.18 2.85
N ASP A 363 18.64 -13.96 1.73
CA ASP A 363 18.82 -14.75 0.50
C ASP A 363 20.19 -14.49 -0.19
N GLY A 364 20.99 -13.56 0.36
CA GLY A 364 22.28 -13.16 -0.14
C GLY A 364 22.18 -12.43 -1.49
N VAL A 365 22.97 -11.39 -1.67
CA VAL A 365 23.14 -10.78 -2.99
C VAL A 365 24.18 -11.60 -3.74
N GLN A 366 23.78 -12.29 -4.81
CA GLN A 366 24.75 -12.93 -5.70
C GLN A 366 25.63 -11.83 -6.28
N GLN A 367 26.85 -11.72 -5.75
CA GLN A 367 27.86 -10.80 -6.31
C GLN A 367 28.21 -11.27 -7.72
N THR A 368 28.08 -10.40 -8.69
CA THR A 368 28.56 -10.71 -10.03
C THR A 368 30.09 -10.73 -10.01
N LEU A 369 30.70 -11.56 -10.88
CA LEU A 369 32.16 -11.67 -10.99
C LEU A 369 32.82 -10.29 -11.21
N PHE A 370 32.12 -9.34 -11.80
CA PHE A 370 32.56 -7.96 -12.05
C PHE A 370 32.62 -7.10 -10.79
N ASP A 371 31.74 -7.31 -9.81
CA ASP A 371 31.73 -6.57 -8.55
C ASP A 371 32.94 -6.95 -7.69
N SER A 372 33.42 -8.20 -7.79
CA SER A 372 34.62 -8.69 -7.12
C SER A 372 35.90 -8.04 -7.66
N ILE A 373 35.94 -7.66 -8.93
CA ILE A 373 37.07 -6.99 -9.57
C ILE A 373 37.16 -5.52 -9.15
N GLN A 374 35.99 -4.84 -8.98
CA GLN A 374 35.94 -3.44 -8.54
C GLN A 374 36.24 -3.26 -7.04
N SER A 375 35.98 -4.27 -6.21
CA SER A 375 36.26 -4.23 -4.77
C SER A 375 37.70 -4.57 -4.39
N GLY A 376 38.58 -4.88 -5.34
CA GLY A 376 39.99 -5.14 -5.10
C GLY A 376 40.30 -6.43 -4.30
N VAL A 377 39.28 -7.32 -4.17
CA VAL A 377 39.45 -8.62 -3.51
C VAL A 377 39.99 -9.62 -4.56
N ASN A 378 41.24 -10.02 -4.42
CA ASN A 378 41.91 -10.98 -5.31
C ASN A 378 41.24 -12.38 -5.12
N PRO A 379 40.62 -12.99 -6.18
CA PRO A 379 39.92 -14.27 -6.02
C PRO A 379 40.77 -15.47 -5.68
N ARG A 380 42.09 -15.30 -5.52
CA ARG A 380 43.01 -16.36 -5.17
C ARG A 380 43.09 -16.71 -3.67
N SER A 381 42.51 -15.93 -2.78
CA SER A 381 42.55 -16.19 -1.33
C SER A 381 41.39 -17.01 -0.76
N ALA A 382 40.42 -17.38 -1.59
CA ALA A 382 39.27 -18.19 -1.15
C ALA A 382 39.36 -19.70 -1.48
N GLN A 383 40.47 -20.17 -2.06
CA GLN A 383 40.59 -21.56 -2.50
C GLN A 383 41.51 -22.45 -1.62
N THR A 384 41.86 -22.05 -0.42
CA THR A 384 42.73 -22.86 0.46
C THR A 384 42.03 -23.45 1.69
N ALA A 385 40.73 -23.66 1.63
CA ALA A 385 40.03 -24.33 2.73
C ALA A 385 38.93 -25.30 2.23
N SER A 386 39.23 -26.17 1.24
CA SER A 386 38.47 -27.42 1.02
C SER A 386 39.12 -28.23 -0.11
N ALA A 387 40.19 -28.94 0.21
CA ALA A 387 40.70 -29.98 -0.67
C ALA A 387 41.25 -31.12 0.17
N THR A 388 40.34 -32.01 0.58
CA THR A 388 40.67 -33.41 0.85
C THR A 388 39.49 -34.30 0.44
N ALA A 389 39.85 -35.31 -0.41
CA ALA A 389 39.07 -36.44 -0.94
C ALA A 389 38.19 -36.14 -2.18
N SER A 390 38.51 -36.60 -3.35
CA SER A 390 38.81 -37.95 -3.81
C SER A 390 39.02 -37.95 -5.32
N THR A 391 40.04 -38.69 -5.70
CA THR A 391 40.47 -39.10 -7.04
C THR A 391 39.41 -39.97 -7.75
N GLN A 392 39.12 -39.76 -9.03
CA GLN A 392 39.39 -40.72 -10.12
C GLN A 392 38.68 -40.38 -11.44
N ARG A 393 39.54 -40.26 -12.48
CA ARG A 393 39.43 -40.81 -13.87
C ARG A 393 38.28 -40.48 -14.77
N GLY A 394 38.66 -40.03 -15.98
CA GLY A 394 38.07 -40.45 -17.24
C GLY A 394 38.12 -39.41 -18.36
N SER A 395 39.20 -39.39 -19.09
CA SER A 395 39.41 -39.31 -20.54
C SER A 395 38.34 -38.76 -21.49
N GLY A 396 38.78 -37.83 -22.34
CA GLY A 396 38.63 -38.01 -23.79
C GLY A 396 37.77 -36.99 -24.51
N GLY A 397 38.34 -36.31 -25.49
CA GLY A 397 37.61 -35.92 -26.69
C GLY A 397 37.84 -34.49 -27.21
N ALA A 398 38.73 -34.39 -28.15
CA ALA A 398 39.08 -33.25 -28.98
C ALA A 398 37.96 -32.80 -29.97
N GLY A 399 38.03 -31.54 -30.45
CA GLY A 399 37.42 -31.18 -31.69
C GLY A 399 37.22 -29.68 -31.94
N LYS A 400 38.21 -29.01 -32.50
CA LYS A 400 38.22 -28.04 -33.62
C LYS A 400 37.09 -27.04 -33.79
N SER A 401 37.32 -25.73 -33.68
CA SER A 401 37.82 -24.71 -34.65
C SER A 401 36.85 -24.34 -35.77
N PHE A 402 36.69 -23.05 -35.97
CA PHE A 402 36.46 -22.14 -37.11
C PHE A 402 35.58 -20.99 -36.62
N GLY A 403 35.84 -19.71 -36.68
CA GLY A 403 36.64 -18.90 -37.60
C GLY A 403 35.77 -17.84 -38.27
N ASN A 404 36.26 -16.61 -38.25
CA ASN A 404 35.78 -15.44 -39.01
C ASN A 404 34.56 -14.66 -38.40
N GLY A 405 34.66 -13.39 -38.08
CA GLY A 405 35.43 -12.26 -38.62
C GLY A 405 34.50 -11.21 -39.19
N VAL A 406 34.60 -9.98 -38.77
CA VAL A 406 34.49 -8.73 -39.54
C VAL A 406 33.96 -7.59 -38.65
N ARG A 407 34.86 -6.67 -38.28
CA ARG A 407 34.90 -5.18 -38.37
C ARG A 407 33.55 -4.47 -38.47
N SER A 408 33.27 -3.34 -37.90
CA SER A 408 34.00 -2.14 -37.47
C SER A 408 32.97 -1.09 -37.05
N GLY A 409 33.31 -0.16 -36.20
CA GLY A 409 32.47 1.04 -36.00
C GLY A 409 32.76 1.75 -34.69
N SER A 410 33.76 2.60 -34.71
CA SER A 410 34.18 3.52 -33.67
C SER A 410 33.09 4.53 -33.24
N GLY A 411 33.02 4.82 -31.94
CA GLY A 411 32.22 5.92 -31.42
C GLY A 411 32.41 6.02 -29.92
N ALA A 412 33.63 6.36 -29.49
CA ALA A 412 33.89 6.73 -28.10
C ALA A 412 33.22 8.06 -27.76
N ARG A 413 32.24 8.05 -26.86
CA ARG A 413 31.89 9.23 -26.06
C ARG A 413 32.21 8.91 -24.60
N SER A 414 33.22 9.60 -24.09
CA SER A 414 33.64 9.64 -22.72
C SER A 414 32.49 10.13 -21.83
N GLY A 415 31.82 9.19 -21.14
CA GLY A 415 30.94 9.51 -20.04
C GLY A 415 31.80 9.69 -18.79
N SER A 416 31.76 10.89 -18.22
CA SER A 416 32.33 11.22 -16.93
C SER A 416 31.87 10.22 -15.88
N GLY A 417 32.79 9.41 -15.36
CA GLY A 417 32.54 8.49 -14.27
C GLY A 417 32.13 9.24 -13.02
N ALA A 418 30.86 9.25 -12.70
CA ALA A 418 30.37 9.63 -11.39
C ALA A 418 31.05 8.68 -10.36
N ARG A 419 31.81 9.25 -9.43
CA ARG A 419 32.40 8.51 -8.31
C ARG A 419 31.28 7.83 -7.53
N LEU A 420 31.12 6.53 -7.74
CA LEU A 420 30.28 5.69 -6.87
C LEU A 420 30.87 5.76 -5.46
N VAL A 421 30.22 6.53 -4.59
CA VAL A 421 30.49 6.53 -3.16
C VAL A 421 30.29 5.08 -2.69
N LYS A 422 31.26 4.53 -1.97
CA LYS A 422 31.28 3.16 -1.45
C LYS A 422 29.93 2.84 -0.76
N SER A 423 29.09 2.08 -1.44
CA SER A 423 27.69 1.86 -1.11
C SER A 423 27.44 1.13 0.23
N GLY A 424 28.40 0.33 0.70
CA GLY A 424 28.25 -0.42 1.95
C GLY A 424 28.26 0.42 3.24
N ARG A 425 28.91 1.56 3.26
CA ARG A 425 29.07 2.36 4.49
C ARG A 425 27.78 3.00 5.00
N TRP A 426 26.88 3.42 4.13
CA TRP A 426 25.66 4.10 4.54
C TRP A 426 24.62 3.13 5.11
N SER A 427 24.49 1.93 4.54
CA SER A 427 23.61 0.90 5.09
C SER A 427 24.04 0.51 6.51
N GLU A 428 25.33 0.27 6.75
CA GLU A 428 25.86 -0.04 8.09
C GLU A 428 25.57 1.07 9.11
N VAL A 429 25.79 2.33 8.74
CA VAL A 429 25.49 3.49 9.60
C VAL A 429 24.02 3.57 9.93
N GLU A 430 23.13 3.40 8.94
CA GLU A 430 21.70 3.44 9.14
C GLU A 430 21.19 2.27 10.00
N HIS A 431 21.78 1.07 9.86
CA HIS A 431 21.46 -0.07 10.75
C HIS A 431 21.83 0.22 12.21
N VAL A 432 22.99 0.85 12.45
CA VAL A 432 23.41 1.27 13.80
C VAL A 432 22.48 2.34 14.33
N MET A 433 22.11 3.34 13.52
CA MET A 433 21.14 4.38 13.91
C MET A 433 19.77 3.78 14.26
N ASP A 434 19.28 2.84 13.46
CA ASP A 434 18.00 2.15 13.73
C ASP A 434 18.06 1.34 15.04
N ALA A 435 19.20 0.71 15.36
CA ALA A 435 19.40 0.01 16.63
C ALA A 435 19.40 0.97 17.82
N ILE A 436 20.03 2.13 17.68
CA ILE A 436 20.04 3.18 18.72
C ILE A 436 18.64 3.76 18.92
N HIS A 437 17.90 4.07 17.84
CA HIS A 437 16.54 4.56 17.91
C HIS A 437 15.58 3.57 18.59
N ARG A 438 15.76 2.26 18.38
CA ARG A 438 14.98 1.22 19.09
C ARG A 438 15.24 1.20 20.58
N ARG A 439 16.48 1.57 21.02
CA ARG A 439 16.90 1.49 22.41
C ARG A 439 16.65 2.78 23.22
N TYR A 440 16.71 3.95 22.56
CA TYR A 440 16.75 5.26 23.26
C TYR A 440 15.67 6.25 22.82
N SER A 441 14.78 5.95 21.91
CA SER A 441 13.74 6.77 21.25
C SER A 441 14.13 7.34 19.88
N SER A 442 13.13 7.72 19.10
CA SER A 442 13.31 8.15 17.71
C SER A 442 13.92 9.55 17.53
N GLU A 443 14.07 10.33 18.61
CA GLU A 443 14.63 11.70 18.56
C GLU A 443 16.12 11.77 18.90
N SER A 444 16.73 10.65 19.31
CA SER A 444 18.08 10.62 19.87
C SER A 444 19.19 10.92 18.84
N LEU A 445 18.94 10.70 17.55
CA LEU A 445 19.92 10.96 16.47
C LEU A 445 19.20 11.38 15.19
N LYS A 446 19.66 12.47 14.58
CA LYS A 446 19.27 12.88 13.22
C LYS A 446 20.51 12.97 12.34
N PRO A 447 20.45 12.62 11.03
CA PRO A 447 21.57 12.87 10.12
C PRO A 447 21.93 14.37 10.12
N ALA A 448 23.21 14.68 10.08
CA ALA A 448 23.70 16.08 10.09
C ALA A 448 23.12 16.96 8.96
N SER A 449 22.70 16.34 7.84
CA SER A 449 21.98 17.04 6.75
C SER A 449 20.55 17.47 7.10
N GLY A 450 20.03 17.10 8.27
CA GLY A 450 18.73 17.52 8.78
C GLY A 450 18.86 18.47 9.99
N VAL A 451 20.07 18.81 10.41
CA VAL A 451 20.34 19.79 11.46
C VAL A 451 20.48 21.16 10.81
N VAL A 452 19.52 22.03 11.02
CA VAL A 452 19.66 23.47 10.68
C VAL A 452 20.86 24.00 11.46
N ALA A 453 21.81 24.61 10.76
CA ALA A 453 23.03 25.12 11.37
C ALA A 453 22.69 26.05 12.56
N PRO A 454 23.44 25.96 13.70
CA PRO A 454 23.14 26.75 14.89
C PRO A 454 23.15 28.28 14.66
N GLU A 455 23.73 28.77 13.58
CA GLU A 455 23.80 30.19 13.24
C GLU A 455 22.42 30.80 12.97
N GLN A 456 21.48 30.11 12.36
CA GLN A 456 20.11 30.63 12.14
C GLN A 456 19.30 30.75 13.44
N LYS A 457 19.57 29.94 14.44
CA LYS A 457 18.92 30.06 15.77
C LYS A 457 19.45 31.20 16.62
N VAL A 458 20.64 31.71 16.29
CA VAL A 458 21.24 32.84 17.00
C VAL A 458 20.68 34.17 16.43
N GLU A 459 20.44 34.23 15.14
CA GLU A 459 19.83 35.42 14.50
C GLU A 459 18.37 35.59 14.95
N GLU A 460 17.55 34.55 14.93
CA GLU A 460 16.16 34.61 15.46
C GLU A 460 16.08 34.97 16.96
N ARG A 461 17.05 34.56 17.78
CA ARG A 461 17.11 34.96 19.20
C ARG A 461 17.62 36.37 19.41
N VAL A 462 18.42 36.88 18.50
CA VAL A 462 18.90 38.26 18.55
C VAL A 462 17.80 39.23 18.10
N GLU A 463 17.05 38.88 17.06
CA GLU A 463 15.88 39.67 16.63
C GLU A 463 14.77 39.69 17.68
N GLN A 464 14.39 38.53 18.24
CA GLN A 464 13.38 38.47 19.34
C GLN A 464 13.79 39.25 20.59
N LYS A 465 15.10 39.29 20.93
CA LYS A 465 15.60 40.15 22.05
C LYS A 465 15.69 41.63 21.69
N ALA A 466 15.82 41.96 20.44
CA ALA A 466 15.79 43.35 19.96
C ALA A 466 14.35 43.92 19.98
N GLU A 467 13.36 43.11 19.56
CA GLU A 467 11.94 43.47 19.60
C GLU A 467 11.43 43.63 21.05
N GLN A 468 11.78 42.70 21.98
CA GLN A 468 11.41 42.82 23.40
C GLN A 468 12.00 44.09 24.08
N LYS A 469 13.19 44.55 23.66
CA LYS A 469 13.78 45.78 24.22
C LYS A 469 13.17 47.06 23.69
N VAL A 470 12.49 47.00 22.54
CA VAL A 470 11.77 48.18 21.98
C VAL A 470 10.38 48.31 22.64
N GLU A 471 9.75 47.19 23.09
CA GLU A 471 8.47 47.23 23.78
C GLU A 471 8.58 47.59 25.30
N GLU A 472 9.75 47.37 25.93
CA GLU A 472 9.98 47.77 27.32
C GLU A 472 10.53 49.20 27.51
N GLY A 473 10.73 49.90 26.38
CA GLY A 473 11.32 51.27 26.36
C GLY A 473 10.37 52.42 26.00
N ASN A 474 9.03 52.16 25.97
CA ASN A 474 8.02 53.18 25.77
C ASN A 474 7.06 53.30 26.99
#